data_96f30035c4df100c14bb4fe94e5370ae
#
_entry.id   96f30035c4df100c14bb4fe94e5370ae
#
_cell.length_a   1.000
_cell.length_b   1.000
_cell.length_c   1.000
_cell.angle_alpha   90.00
_cell.angle_beta   90.00
_cell.angle_gamma   90.00
#
_symmetry.space_group_name_H-M   'P 1'
#
loop_
_entity.id
_entity.type
_entity.pdbx_description
1 polymer ?
#
loop_
_entity_poly.entity_id
_entity_poly.type
_entity_poly.pdbx_seq_one_letter_code
_entity_poly.pdbx_strand_id
1 'polypeptide(L)'
;MKTPPCAIRALLEVENPPQLIWEPAAGKGAIASVLREAGHTVIASDLVNYGFPLDFVGDFLAQAAPSGCECIITNPPFQIIERFIAHALDLCPTVIVLARLALLESRRRTTILEQRGLARVHVFRERLPMMHRHGWTGPRASSAMPFAWFVWQRGHNGPITVNRISIVTTR
;
A
#
# COMPACT_ATOMS: atom_id res chain seq x y z
N MET A 1 8.95 -6.97 3.80
CA MET A 1 9.55 -5.69 4.25
C MET A 1 8.53 -4.99 5.12
N LYS A 2 8.90 -4.43 6.28
CA LYS A 2 7.94 -3.82 7.20
C LYS A 2 7.71 -2.36 6.83
N THR A 3 6.45 -1.96 6.61
CA THR A 3 6.06 -0.56 6.39
C THR A 3 6.20 0.22 7.70
N PRO A 4 6.88 1.38 7.72
CA PRO A 4 6.96 2.18 8.92
C PRO A 4 5.62 2.89 9.20
N PRO A 5 5.16 3.00 10.46
CA PRO A 5 3.89 3.66 10.81
C PRO A 5 3.77 5.10 10.29
N CYS A 6 4.87 5.84 10.26
CA CYS A 6 4.89 7.21 9.73
C CYS A 6 4.47 7.30 8.25
N ALA A 7 4.72 6.24 7.46
CA ALA A 7 4.30 6.23 6.06
C ALA A 7 2.77 6.16 5.92
N ILE A 8 2.10 5.39 6.79
CA ILE A 8 0.63 5.28 6.78
C ILE A 8 0.00 6.56 7.32
N ARG A 9 0.54 7.13 8.40
CA ARG A 9 0.06 8.41 8.93
C ARG A 9 0.17 9.52 7.88
N ALA A 10 1.30 9.60 7.16
CA ALA A 10 1.47 10.56 6.08
C ALA A 10 0.47 10.36 4.92
N LEU A 11 0.05 9.13 4.64
CA LEU A 11 -1.03 8.85 3.70
C LEU A 11 -2.36 9.42 4.19
N LEU A 12 -2.71 9.19 5.44
CA LEU A 12 -3.97 9.63 6.04
C LEU A 12 -4.09 11.16 6.18
N GLU A 13 -2.99 11.90 6.10
CA GLU A 13 -3.01 13.38 6.04
C GLU A 13 -3.48 13.91 4.67
N VAL A 14 -3.39 13.10 3.62
CA VAL A 14 -3.67 13.53 2.23
C VAL A 14 -4.74 12.71 1.53
N GLU A 15 -5.11 11.57 2.08
CA GLU A 15 -6.17 10.68 1.59
C GLU A 15 -7.18 10.39 2.70
N ASN A 16 -8.44 10.29 2.29
CA ASN A 16 -9.53 9.89 3.18
C ASN A 16 -10.16 8.58 2.67
N PRO A 17 -9.55 7.43 2.98
CA PRO A 17 -10.06 6.15 2.50
C PRO A 17 -11.42 5.81 3.14
N PRO A 18 -12.20 4.90 2.51
CA PRO A 18 -13.46 4.41 3.08
C PRO A 18 -13.28 3.77 4.44
N GLN A 19 -14.40 3.59 5.17
CA GLN A 19 -14.40 2.98 6.50
C GLN A 19 -13.90 1.53 6.48
N LEU A 20 -14.27 0.74 5.47
CA LEU A 20 -13.85 -0.65 5.33
C LEU A 20 -12.70 -0.77 4.34
N ILE A 21 -11.57 -1.25 4.83
CA ILE A 21 -10.33 -1.41 4.07
C ILE A 21 -9.87 -2.86 4.12
N TRP A 22 -9.35 -3.38 3.02
CA TRP A 22 -8.67 -4.67 2.97
C TRP A 22 -7.16 -4.47 2.81
N GLU A 23 -6.38 -5.10 3.69
CA GLU A 23 -4.93 -5.25 3.57
C GLU A 23 -4.58 -6.72 3.24
N PRO A 24 -4.41 -7.08 1.95
CA PRO A 24 -4.21 -8.46 1.53
C PRO A 24 -2.76 -8.96 1.59
N ALA A 25 -1.84 -8.16 2.08
CA ALA A 25 -0.43 -8.53 2.33
C ALA A 25 0.01 -7.97 3.68
N ALA A 26 -0.72 -8.32 4.74
CA ALA A 26 -0.63 -7.68 6.04
C ALA A 26 0.71 -7.92 6.77
N GLY A 27 1.39 -9.01 6.46
CA GLY A 27 2.67 -9.36 7.10
C GLY A 27 2.53 -9.43 8.62
N LYS A 28 3.20 -8.51 9.31
CA LYS A 28 3.09 -8.34 10.77
C LYS A 28 2.09 -7.25 11.17
N GLY A 29 1.16 -6.88 10.30
CA GLY A 29 0.07 -5.96 10.58
C GLY A 29 0.47 -4.49 10.68
N ALA A 30 1.57 -4.07 10.07
CA ALA A 30 2.07 -2.71 10.21
C ALA A 30 1.12 -1.65 9.66
N ILE A 31 0.47 -1.92 8.52
CA ILE A 31 -0.53 -1.04 7.92
C ILE A 31 -1.85 -1.19 8.66
N ALA A 32 -2.34 -2.44 8.84
CA ALA A 32 -3.62 -2.71 9.50
C ALA A 32 -3.71 -2.09 10.89
N SER A 33 -2.64 -2.16 11.69
CA SER A 33 -2.63 -1.58 13.04
C SER A 33 -2.84 -0.07 13.02
N VAL A 34 -2.12 0.67 12.16
CA VAL A 34 -2.23 2.13 12.08
C VAL A 34 -3.59 2.56 11.54
N LEU A 35 -4.13 1.85 10.54
CA LEU A 35 -5.47 2.12 10.03
C LEU A 35 -6.55 1.87 11.07
N ARG A 36 -6.43 0.78 11.87
CA ARG A 36 -7.35 0.49 13.00
C ARG A 36 -7.25 1.55 14.08
N GLU A 37 -6.03 2.01 14.43
CA GLU A 37 -5.80 3.13 15.36
C GLU A 37 -6.45 4.43 14.87
N ALA A 38 -6.49 4.65 13.55
CA ALA A 38 -7.15 5.80 12.93
C ALA A 38 -8.69 5.66 12.82
N GLY A 39 -9.26 4.55 13.28
CA GLY A 39 -10.71 4.32 13.34
C GLY A 39 -11.29 3.53 12.16
N HIS A 40 -10.46 3.05 11.22
CA HIS A 40 -10.95 2.22 10.12
C HIS A 40 -11.20 0.77 10.54
N THR A 41 -12.17 0.15 9.92
CA THR A 41 -12.36 -1.31 9.95
C THR A 41 -11.44 -1.95 8.92
N VAL A 42 -10.52 -2.79 9.37
CA VAL A 42 -9.53 -3.39 8.46
C VAL A 42 -9.64 -4.90 8.48
N ILE A 43 -9.91 -5.47 7.30
CA ILE A 43 -9.79 -6.90 7.03
C ILE A 43 -8.33 -7.14 6.65
N ALA A 44 -7.63 -7.97 7.43
CA ALA A 44 -6.22 -8.27 7.22
C ALA A 44 -6.05 -9.72 6.75
N SER A 45 -5.38 -9.91 5.63
CA SER A 45 -5.02 -11.26 5.15
C SER A 45 -3.59 -11.30 4.63
N ASP A 46 -3.03 -12.49 4.52
CA ASP A 46 -1.71 -12.71 3.92
C ASP A 46 -1.60 -14.15 3.44
N LEU A 47 -0.64 -14.42 2.57
CA LEU A 47 -0.32 -15.79 2.14
C LEU A 47 0.17 -16.65 3.29
N VAL A 48 0.87 -16.05 4.27
CA VAL A 48 1.46 -16.72 5.43
C VAL A 48 1.14 -15.93 6.70
N ASN A 49 0.81 -16.63 7.78
CA ASN A 49 0.64 -15.98 9.08
C ASN A 49 2.01 -15.75 9.76
N TYR A 50 2.38 -14.49 9.90
CA TYR A 50 3.61 -14.03 10.56
C TYR A 50 3.41 -13.68 12.05
N GLY A 51 2.34 -14.21 12.69
CA GLY A 51 2.03 -13.96 14.10
C GLY A 51 1.19 -12.69 14.34
N PHE A 52 0.62 -12.12 13.31
CA PHE A 52 -0.39 -11.06 13.40
C PHE A 52 -1.79 -11.68 13.30
N PRO A 53 -2.79 -11.18 14.05
CA PRO A 53 -4.16 -11.65 13.93
C PRO A 53 -4.72 -11.33 12.54
N LEU A 54 -4.77 -12.33 11.66
CA LEU A 54 -5.34 -12.24 10.33
C LEU A 54 -6.79 -12.70 10.37
N ASP A 55 -7.64 -12.06 9.56
CA ASP A 55 -9.02 -12.51 9.36
C ASP A 55 -9.06 -13.79 8.54
N PHE A 56 -8.12 -13.96 7.59
CA PHE A 56 -7.91 -15.22 6.87
C PHE A 56 -6.51 -15.31 6.27
N VAL A 57 -6.10 -16.53 5.91
CA VAL A 57 -4.82 -16.84 5.26
C VAL A 57 -5.08 -17.40 3.88
N GLY A 58 -4.38 -16.91 2.85
CA GLY A 58 -4.51 -17.43 1.48
C GLY A 58 -3.83 -16.54 0.44
N ASP A 59 -3.71 -17.10 -0.77
CA ASP A 59 -3.13 -16.37 -1.90
C ASP A 59 -4.08 -15.27 -2.38
N PHE A 60 -3.67 -14.02 -2.24
CA PHE A 60 -4.45 -12.86 -2.70
C PHE A 60 -4.88 -12.99 -4.17
N LEU A 61 -3.99 -13.50 -5.04
CA LEU A 61 -4.28 -13.64 -6.47
C LEU A 61 -5.37 -14.65 -6.80
N ALA A 62 -5.80 -15.47 -5.84
CA ALA A 62 -6.88 -16.45 -5.97
C ALA A 62 -8.14 -16.05 -5.19
N GLN A 63 -8.14 -14.89 -4.51
CA GLN A 63 -9.23 -14.47 -3.63
C GLN A 63 -10.16 -13.47 -4.31
N ALA A 64 -11.42 -13.49 -3.91
CA ALA A 64 -12.39 -12.44 -4.17
C ALA A 64 -12.31 -11.36 -3.07
N ALA A 65 -12.78 -10.16 -3.37
CA ALA A 65 -12.87 -9.11 -2.36
C ALA A 65 -13.83 -9.50 -1.25
N PRO A 66 -13.52 -9.21 0.02
CA PRO A 66 -14.47 -9.32 1.11
C PRO A 66 -15.72 -8.48 0.84
N SER A 67 -16.87 -8.96 1.29
CA SER A 67 -18.15 -8.27 1.07
C SER A 67 -18.13 -6.84 1.59
N GLY A 68 -18.56 -5.89 0.75
CA GLY A 68 -18.60 -4.47 1.08
C GLY A 68 -17.25 -3.76 1.08
N CYS A 69 -16.16 -4.44 0.73
CA CYS A 69 -14.84 -3.82 0.65
C CYS A 69 -14.69 -3.02 -0.64
N GLU A 70 -14.45 -1.73 -0.51
CA GLU A 70 -14.29 -0.80 -1.63
C GLU A 70 -12.86 -0.25 -1.76
N CYS A 71 -11.98 -0.58 -0.81
CA CYS A 71 -10.63 -0.05 -0.77
C CYS A 71 -9.60 -1.10 -0.36
N ILE A 72 -8.52 -1.19 -1.12
CA ILE A 72 -7.32 -1.94 -0.74
C ILE A 72 -6.20 -0.96 -0.42
N ILE A 73 -5.57 -1.11 0.76
CA ILE A 73 -4.34 -0.38 1.13
C ILE A 73 -3.28 -1.39 1.53
N THR A 74 -2.14 -1.41 0.82
CA THR A 74 -1.15 -2.48 1.02
C THR A 74 0.26 -2.09 0.57
N ASN A 75 1.24 -2.88 1.01
CA ASN A 75 2.62 -2.87 0.52
C ASN A 75 2.95 -4.27 -0.01
N PRO A 76 2.63 -4.57 -1.27
CA PRO A 76 2.70 -5.91 -1.82
C PRO A 76 4.14 -6.37 -2.06
N PRO A 77 4.37 -7.69 -2.24
CA PRO A 77 5.65 -8.23 -2.66
C PRO A 77 6.09 -7.66 -4.02
N PHE A 78 7.30 -7.09 -4.10
CA PHE A 78 7.76 -6.41 -5.32
C PHE A 78 7.92 -7.32 -6.53
N GLN A 79 8.18 -8.61 -6.31
CA GLN A 79 8.36 -9.58 -7.39
C GLN A 79 7.10 -9.82 -8.22
N ILE A 80 5.94 -9.64 -7.62
CA ILE A 80 4.62 -9.86 -8.26
C ILE A 80 3.77 -8.59 -8.29
N ILE A 81 4.36 -7.43 -8.07
CA ILE A 81 3.63 -6.16 -7.83
C ILE A 81 2.67 -5.83 -8.99
N GLU A 82 3.06 -6.07 -10.23
CA GLU A 82 2.22 -5.78 -11.40
C GLU A 82 0.94 -6.63 -11.41
N ARG A 83 1.08 -7.94 -11.18
CA ARG A 83 -0.05 -8.87 -11.08
C ARG A 83 -0.91 -8.56 -9.87
N PHE A 84 -0.27 -8.22 -8.75
CA PHE A 84 -0.96 -7.86 -7.51
C PHE A 84 -1.84 -6.62 -7.69
N ILE A 85 -1.29 -5.55 -8.27
CA ILE A 85 -2.04 -4.32 -8.55
C ILE A 85 -3.16 -4.60 -9.55
N ALA A 86 -2.89 -5.32 -10.65
CA ALA A 86 -3.91 -5.63 -11.64
C ALA A 86 -5.11 -6.36 -11.02
N HIS A 87 -4.86 -7.38 -10.18
CA HIS A 87 -5.90 -8.11 -9.47
C HIS A 87 -6.65 -7.22 -8.47
N ALA A 88 -5.94 -6.39 -7.69
CA ALA A 88 -6.57 -5.45 -6.77
C ALA A 88 -7.54 -4.49 -7.49
N LEU A 89 -7.16 -4.00 -8.67
CA LEU A 89 -7.98 -3.11 -9.49
C LEU A 89 -9.22 -3.80 -10.09
N ASP A 90 -9.17 -5.12 -10.28
CA ASP A 90 -10.36 -5.90 -10.67
C ASP A 90 -11.34 -6.02 -9.51
N LEU A 91 -10.84 -6.11 -8.28
CA LEU A 91 -11.63 -6.35 -7.08
C LEU A 91 -12.24 -5.08 -6.47
N CYS A 92 -11.46 -4.00 -6.33
CA CYS A 92 -11.88 -2.81 -5.58
C CYS A 92 -11.81 -1.53 -6.42
N PRO A 93 -12.76 -0.59 -6.22
CA PRO A 93 -12.75 0.69 -6.93
C PRO A 93 -11.61 1.63 -6.50
N THR A 94 -11.12 1.50 -5.26
CA THR A 94 -9.97 2.27 -4.76
C THR A 94 -8.85 1.33 -4.37
N VAL A 95 -7.66 1.57 -4.91
CA VAL A 95 -6.46 0.79 -4.60
C VAL A 95 -5.31 1.74 -4.27
N ILE A 96 -4.72 1.57 -3.09
CA ILE A 96 -3.62 2.40 -2.60
C ILE A 96 -2.44 1.49 -2.28
N VAL A 97 -1.32 1.70 -2.97
CA VAL A 97 -0.16 0.82 -2.86
C VAL A 97 1.09 1.62 -2.50
N LEU A 98 1.77 1.18 -1.45
CA LEU A 98 3.13 1.64 -1.17
C LEU A 98 4.11 0.89 -2.07
N ALA A 99 4.81 1.61 -2.91
CA ALA A 99 5.78 1.01 -3.83
C ALA A 99 7.02 1.89 -4.02
N ARG A 100 8.05 1.31 -4.62
CA ARG A 100 9.21 2.08 -5.09
C ARG A 100 8.77 3.04 -6.19
N LEU A 101 9.33 4.24 -6.21
CA LEU A 101 9.01 5.24 -7.23
C LEU A 101 9.30 4.73 -8.66
N ALA A 102 10.26 3.81 -8.81
CA ALA A 102 10.55 3.11 -10.04
C ALA A 102 9.36 2.27 -10.59
N LEU A 103 8.24 2.16 -9.86
CA LEU A 103 7.01 1.61 -10.42
C LEU A 103 6.53 2.39 -11.65
N LEU A 104 6.81 3.70 -11.72
CA LEU A 104 6.47 4.55 -12.88
C LEU A 104 7.28 4.21 -14.14
N GLU A 105 8.36 3.47 -14.01
CA GLU A 105 9.19 3.05 -15.14
C GLU A 105 8.68 1.76 -15.76
N SER A 106 9.02 1.49 -17.02
CA SER A 106 8.77 0.25 -17.74
C SER A 106 7.45 0.19 -18.53
N ARG A 107 7.58 -0.13 -19.82
CA ARG A 107 6.45 -0.36 -20.73
C ARG A 107 5.51 -1.49 -20.29
N ARG A 108 5.99 -2.45 -19.51
CA ARG A 108 5.14 -3.54 -18.97
C ARG A 108 4.01 -3.04 -18.09
N ARG A 109 4.16 -1.85 -17.53
CA ARG A 109 3.21 -1.27 -16.55
C ARG A 109 2.20 -0.32 -17.18
N THR A 110 2.26 -0.09 -18.49
CA THR A 110 1.34 0.80 -19.21
C THR A 110 -0.12 0.53 -18.83
N THR A 111 -0.54 -0.73 -18.79
CA THR A 111 -1.92 -1.07 -18.45
C THR A 111 -2.31 -0.57 -17.06
N ILE A 112 -1.52 -0.86 -16.03
CA ILE A 112 -1.87 -0.45 -14.66
C ILE A 112 -1.66 1.05 -14.41
N LEU A 113 -0.75 1.70 -15.12
CA LEU A 113 -0.42 3.11 -14.91
C LEU A 113 -1.26 4.07 -15.76
N GLU A 114 -1.61 3.68 -16.99
CA GLU A 114 -2.23 4.58 -17.96
C GLU A 114 -3.70 4.24 -18.26
N GLN A 115 -4.12 2.98 -18.04
CA GLN A 115 -5.43 2.49 -18.47
C GLN A 115 -6.37 2.11 -17.33
N ARG A 116 -5.92 2.15 -16.08
CA ARG A 116 -6.66 1.63 -14.92
C ARG A 116 -6.94 2.69 -13.86
N GLY A 117 -6.87 3.97 -14.21
CA GLY A 117 -7.29 5.07 -13.34
C GLY A 117 -6.30 5.42 -12.24
N LEU A 118 -4.97 5.38 -12.51
CA LEU A 118 -3.99 5.98 -11.60
C LEU A 118 -4.27 7.48 -11.48
N ALA A 119 -4.69 7.92 -10.30
CA ALA A 119 -5.13 9.28 -10.06
C ALA A 119 -4.06 10.14 -9.38
N ARG A 120 -3.36 9.59 -8.39
CA ARG A 120 -2.39 10.34 -7.58
C ARG A 120 -1.16 9.51 -7.26
N VAL A 121 -0.03 10.20 -7.13
CA VAL A 121 1.23 9.64 -6.61
C VAL A 121 1.75 10.57 -5.51
N HIS A 122 1.80 10.08 -4.28
CA HIS A 122 2.31 10.83 -3.13
C HIS A 122 3.75 10.41 -2.84
N VAL A 123 4.69 11.25 -3.24
CA VAL A 123 6.13 11.02 -3.08
C VAL A 123 6.59 11.56 -1.74
N PHE A 124 7.29 10.74 -0.97
CA PHE A 124 7.87 11.19 0.30
C PHE A 124 9.01 12.18 0.07
N ARG A 125 9.00 13.27 0.82
CA ARG A 125 10.10 14.26 0.83
C ARG A 125 11.36 13.69 1.45
N GLU A 126 11.17 12.80 2.44
CA GLU A 126 12.24 12.13 3.19
C GLU A 126 12.33 10.65 2.78
N ARG A 127 13.49 10.06 3.01
CA ARG A 127 13.65 8.61 2.84
C ARG A 127 12.94 7.87 3.95
N LEU A 128 12.06 6.92 3.57
CA LEU A 128 11.39 6.07 4.55
C LEU A 128 12.41 5.22 5.32
N PRO A 129 12.28 5.12 6.64
CA PRO A 129 13.07 4.20 7.45
C PRO A 129 12.58 2.76 7.25
N MET A 130 12.73 2.23 6.03
CA MET A 130 12.30 0.88 5.69
C MET A 130 13.20 -0.11 6.43
N MET A 131 12.63 -0.87 7.35
CA MET A 131 13.36 -1.86 8.13
C MET A 131 13.81 -3.00 7.21
N HIS A 132 15.12 -3.15 7.10
CA HIS A 132 15.75 -4.27 6.42
C HIS A 132 15.50 -5.55 7.23
N ARG A 133 15.47 -6.68 6.54
CA ARG A 133 15.45 -8.09 7.00
C ARG A 133 15.03 -8.37 8.45
N HIS A 134 14.34 -9.47 8.65
CA HIS A 134 14.13 -10.08 9.96
C HIS A 134 15.46 -10.18 10.73
N GLY A 135 15.49 -9.66 11.98
CA GLY A 135 16.66 -9.79 12.85
C GLY A 135 17.74 -8.72 12.72
N TRP A 136 17.55 -7.67 11.91
CA TRP A 136 18.50 -6.55 11.87
C TRP A 136 18.47 -5.75 13.17
N THR A 137 19.59 -5.75 13.91
CA THR A 137 19.82 -5.01 15.15
C THR A 137 20.72 -3.77 14.97
N GLY A 138 21.17 -3.51 13.73
CA GLY A 138 22.03 -2.38 13.42
C GLY A 138 21.31 -1.03 13.32
N PRO A 139 22.04 0.06 12.99
CA PRO A 139 21.46 1.40 12.89
C PRO A 139 20.29 1.43 11.91
N ARG A 140 19.30 2.30 12.18
CA ARG A 140 18.19 2.58 11.24
C ARG A 140 18.76 3.16 9.96
N ALA A 141 19.00 2.32 8.95
CA ALA A 141 19.36 2.81 7.63
C ALA A 141 18.11 3.30 6.93
N SER A 142 18.15 4.53 6.42
CA SER A 142 17.13 5.00 5.48
C SER A 142 17.19 4.16 4.21
N SER A 143 16.04 3.88 3.59
CA SER A 143 16.02 3.20 2.30
C SER A 143 16.82 4.01 1.27
N ALA A 144 17.77 3.39 0.58
CA ALA A 144 18.41 4.00 -0.58
C ALA A 144 17.42 4.28 -1.72
N MET A 145 16.30 3.55 -1.74
CA MET A 145 15.29 3.62 -2.79
C MET A 145 14.15 4.58 -2.40
N PRO A 146 13.73 5.49 -3.30
CA PRO A 146 12.56 6.33 -3.08
C PRO A 146 11.27 5.49 -3.13
N PHE A 147 10.34 5.80 -2.24
CA PHE A 147 9.01 5.23 -2.17
C PHE A 147 7.95 6.30 -2.37
N ALA A 148 6.77 5.85 -2.81
CA ALA A 148 5.58 6.67 -2.91
C ALA A 148 4.33 5.82 -2.63
N TRP A 149 3.24 6.48 -2.24
CA TRP A 149 1.91 5.92 -2.30
C TRP A 149 1.32 6.17 -3.68
N PHE A 150 0.84 5.14 -4.33
CA PHE A 150 0.14 5.19 -5.60
C PHE A 150 -1.34 4.95 -5.34
N VAL A 151 -2.18 5.85 -5.85
CA VAL A 151 -3.63 5.84 -5.62
C VAL A 151 -4.35 5.68 -6.94
N TRP A 152 -5.03 4.55 -7.11
CA TRP A 152 -5.94 4.30 -8.22
C TRP A 152 -7.38 4.51 -7.79
N GLN A 153 -8.16 5.11 -8.66
CA GLN A 153 -9.59 5.27 -8.51
C GLN A 153 -10.28 4.83 -9.79
N ARG A 154 -11.18 3.86 -9.69
CA ARG A 154 -11.96 3.38 -10.83
C ARG A 154 -12.73 4.53 -11.45
N GLY A 155 -12.63 4.67 -12.78
CA GLY A 155 -13.30 5.75 -13.53
C GLY A 155 -12.51 7.05 -13.58
N HIS A 156 -11.34 7.16 -12.93
CA HIS A 156 -10.48 8.33 -13.12
C HIS A 156 -9.89 8.33 -14.54
N ASN A 157 -10.14 9.43 -15.27
CA ASN A 157 -9.68 9.63 -16.65
C ASN A 157 -8.87 10.94 -16.80
N GLY A 158 -8.59 11.61 -15.69
CA GLY A 158 -7.82 12.86 -15.67
C GLY A 158 -6.32 12.62 -15.61
N PRO A 159 -5.53 13.71 -15.58
CA PRO A 159 -4.10 13.62 -15.40
C PRO A 159 -3.73 13.03 -14.03
N ILE A 160 -2.59 12.36 -13.98
CA ILE A 160 -2.02 11.88 -12.71
C ILE A 160 -1.47 13.07 -11.95
N THR A 161 -1.95 13.27 -10.72
CA THR A 161 -1.42 14.31 -9.83
C THR A 161 -0.25 13.77 -9.02
N VAL A 162 0.87 14.47 -9.02
CA VAL A 162 2.03 14.13 -8.19
C VAL A 162 2.14 15.13 -7.03
N ASN A 163 2.04 14.61 -5.81
CA ASN A 163 2.16 15.38 -4.58
C ASN A 163 3.41 14.98 -3.80
N ARG A 164 3.98 15.92 -3.06
CA ARG A 164 5.07 15.63 -2.12
C ARG A 164 4.52 15.67 -0.70
N ILE A 165 4.69 14.56 0.03
CA ILE A 165 4.23 14.41 1.41
C ILE A 165 5.42 14.27 2.36
N SER A 166 5.26 14.70 3.60
CA SER A 166 6.28 14.55 4.64
C SER A 166 5.92 13.40 5.58
N ILE A 167 6.95 12.76 6.14
CA ILE A 167 6.75 11.79 7.20
C ILE A 167 6.25 12.56 8.44
N VAL A 168 5.04 12.23 8.91
CA VAL A 168 4.51 12.81 10.15
C VAL A 168 5.31 12.23 11.31
N THR A 169 6.13 13.05 11.92
CA THR A 169 6.82 12.68 13.16
C THR A 169 5.91 13.07 14.32
N THR A 170 5.37 12.08 15.02
CA THR A 170 4.71 12.34 16.30
C THR A 170 5.78 12.88 17.26
N ARG A 171 5.70 14.17 17.59
CA ARG A 171 6.50 14.78 18.66
C ARG A 171 5.97 14.34 20.01
#